data_fc8bd11886d740fac5a486154daf60cf
#
_entry.id   fc8bd11886d740fac5a486154daf60cf
#
_cell.length_a   1.000
_cell.length_b   1.000
_cell.length_c   1.000
_cell.angle_alpha   90.00
_cell.angle_beta   90.00
_cell.angle_gamma   90.00
#
_symmetry.space_group_name_H-M   'P 1'
#
loop_
_entity.id
_entity.type
_entity.pdbx_description
1 polymer ?
#
loop_
_entity_poly.entity_id
_entity_poly.type
_entity_poly.pdbx_seq_one_letter_code
_entity_poly.pdbx_strand_id
1 'polypeptide(L)'
;MPYQPKRPCHFNGCPNLTNEYYCEVHRKQVNKTYNKYERDNFSKTFYNSPEWLRVRKQKLAIDPLCEECKKNGTFVKATLVDHITPIKQGGAKFDFNNLQSLCWSCHSRKSILEGSRFGKR
;
A
#
# COMPACT_ATOMS: atom_id res chain seq x y z
N MET A 1 20.85 -28.07 -22.64
CA MET A 1 20.09 -26.83 -22.58
C MET A 1 20.47 -25.90 -23.71
N PRO A 2 19.52 -25.30 -24.37
CA PRO A 2 19.86 -24.29 -25.35
C PRO A 2 20.57 -23.12 -24.68
N TYR A 3 21.69 -22.75 -25.23
CA TYR A 3 22.44 -21.59 -24.75
C TYR A 3 21.71 -20.31 -25.14
N GLN A 4 21.51 -19.45 -24.15
CA GLN A 4 20.92 -18.13 -24.41
C GLN A 4 21.98 -17.06 -24.20
N PRO A 5 22.25 -16.24 -25.23
CA PRO A 5 23.23 -15.17 -25.09
C PRO A 5 22.75 -14.15 -24.05
N LYS A 6 23.68 -13.60 -23.33
CA LYS A 6 23.40 -12.55 -22.36
C LYS A 6 22.97 -11.28 -23.07
N ARG A 7 22.12 -10.53 -22.42
CA ARG A 7 21.57 -9.27 -22.92
C ARG A 7 22.04 -8.10 -22.09
N PRO A 8 22.06 -6.89 -22.65
CA PRO A 8 22.38 -5.71 -21.84
C PRO A 8 21.36 -5.51 -20.71
N CYS A 9 21.86 -5.07 -19.57
CA CYS A 9 21.01 -4.68 -18.46
C CYS A 9 20.05 -3.57 -18.90
N HIS A 10 18.80 -3.64 -18.44
CA HIS A 10 17.79 -2.65 -18.81
C HIS A 10 17.92 -1.33 -18.04
N PHE A 11 18.80 -1.27 -17.06
CA PHE A 11 19.06 -0.01 -16.37
C PHE A 11 19.68 0.97 -17.35
N ASN A 12 19.14 2.16 -17.40
CA ASN A 12 19.53 3.16 -18.38
C ASN A 12 21.03 3.46 -18.30
N GLY A 13 21.73 3.27 -19.43
CA GLY A 13 23.16 3.55 -19.50
C GLY A 13 24.07 2.44 -18.98
N CYS A 14 23.53 1.30 -18.57
CA CYS A 14 24.36 0.21 -18.05
C CYS A 14 24.84 -0.69 -19.19
N PRO A 15 26.17 -0.88 -19.33
CA PRO A 15 26.72 -1.76 -20.37
C PRO A 15 26.82 -3.22 -19.96
N ASN A 16 26.52 -3.57 -18.73
CA ASN A 16 26.69 -4.92 -18.23
C ASN A 16 25.75 -5.90 -18.91
N LEU A 17 26.26 -7.08 -19.21
CA LEU A 17 25.47 -8.15 -19.80
C LEU A 17 24.89 -9.04 -18.72
N THR A 18 23.66 -9.50 -18.92
CA THR A 18 22.96 -10.35 -17.96
C THR A 18 21.98 -11.28 -18.67
N ASN A 19 21.69 -12.40 -18.04
CA ASN A 19 20.62 -13.29 -18.48
C ASN A 19 19.25 -12.86 -17.96
N GLU A 20 19.24 -11.91 -17.02
CA GLU A 20 18.01 -11.41 -16.39
C GLU A 20 17.68 -10.01 -16.93
N TYR A 21 16.64 -9.41 -16.37
CA TYR A 21 16.25 -8.07 -16.77
C TYR A 21 17.28 -7.03 -16.36
N TYR A 22 17.80 -7.13 -15.12
CA TYR A 22 18.85 -6.28 -14.61
C TYR A 22 20.08 -7.09 -14.27
N CYS A 23 21.26 -6.49 -14.39
CA CYS A 23 22.49 -7.10 -13.88
C CYS A 23 22.43 -7.17 -12.35
N GLU A 24 23.34 -7.94 -11.74
CA GLU A 24 23.31 -8.15 -10.30
C GLU A 24 23.35 -6.84 -9.51
N VAL A 25 24.19 -5.90 -9.93
CA VAL A 25 24.34 -4.62 -9.25
C VAL A 25 23.02 -3.84 -9.29
N HIS A 26 22.41 -3.71 -10.45
CA HIS A 26 21.18 -2.93 -10.60
C HIS A 26 19.96 -3.65 -10.06
N ARG A 27 19.96 -4.97 -10.07
CA ARG A 27 18.90 -5.74 -9.43
C ARG A 27 18.85 -5.44 -7.94
N LYS A 28 20.01 -5.41 -7.27
CA LYS A 28 20.08 -5.07 -5.84
C LYS A 28 19.65 -3.62 -5.60
N GLN A 29 20.07 -2.71 -6.46
CA GLN A 29 19.72 -1.30 -6.34
C GLN A 29 18.20 -1.09 -6.51
N VAL A 30 17.59 -1.72 -7.52
CA VAL A 30 16.16 -1.61 -7.76
C VAL A 30 15.36 -2.19 -6.60
N ASN A 31 15.78 -3.36 -6.08
CA ASN A 31 15.12 -3.97 -4.94
C ASN A 31 15.23 -3.10 -3.68
N LYS A 32 16.38 -2.49 -3.45
CA LYS A 32 16.58 -1.60 -2.31
C LYS A 32 15.67 -0.38 -2.40
N THR A 33 15.56 0.22 -3.57
CA THR A 33 14.68 1.36 -3.81
C THR A 33 13.23 0.96 -3.60
N TYR A 34 12.81 -0.18 -4.14
CA TYR A 34 11.46 -0.70 -3.96
C TYR A 34 11.14 -0.89 -2.49
N ASN A 35 12.03 -1.56 -1.73
CA ASN A 35 11.80 -1.80 -0.32
C ASN A 35 11.74 -0.51 0.49
N LYS A 36 12.52 0.50 0.09
CA LYS A 36 12.56 1.78 0.81
C LYS A 36 11.29 2.61 0.57
N TYR A 37 10.80 2.66 -0.66
CA TYR A 37 9.72 3.58 -1.03
C TYR A 37 8.36 2.91 -1.23
N GLU A 38 8.34 1.64 -1.68
CA GLU A 38 7.10 0.94 -1.98
C GLU A 38 6.64 0.05 -0.83
N ARG A 39 7.57 -0.48 -0.06
CA ARG A 39 7.28 -1.40 1.05
C ARG A 39 7.75 -0.78 2.36
N ASP A 40 6.98 0.15 2.85
CA ASP A 40 7.25 0.79 4.12
C ASP A 40 7.20 -0.24 5.25
N ASN A 41 8.34 -0.42 5.93
CA ASN A 41 8.43 -1.38 7.04
C ASN A 41 7.51 -1.03 8.19
N PHE A 42 7.32 0.26 8.46
CA PHE A 42 6.41 0.70 9.50
C PHE A 42 4.98 0.26 9.19
N SER A 43 4.50 0.53 7.97
CA SER A 43 3.15 0.15 7.58
C SER A 43 2.96 -1.35 7.62
N LYS A 44 3.93 -2.10 7.11
CA LYS A 44 3.88 -3.55 7.10
C LYS A 44 3.79 -4.12 8.52
N THR A 45 4.64 -3.62 9.43
CA THR A 45 4.65 -4.07 10.82
C THR A 45 3.37 -3.65 11.54
N PHE A 46 2.95 -2.40 11.37
CA PHE A 46 1.78 -1.86 12.05
C PHE A 46 0.50 -2.60 11.67
N TYR A 47 0.25 -2.75 10.36
CA TYR A 47 -1.00 -3.35 9.89
C TYR A 47 -1.08 -4.85 10.10
N ASN A 48 0.02 -5.48 10.49
CA ASN A 48 0.04 -6.89 10.89
C ASN A 48 0.13 -7.07 12.40
N SER A 49 0.15 -5.99 13.18
CA SER A 49 0.26 -6.08 14.64
C SER A 49 -1.04 -6.58 15.27
N PRO A 50 -0.95 -7.34 16.38
CA PRO A 50 -2.15 -7.80 17.08
C PRO A 50 -3.03 -6.65 17.57
N GLU A 51 -2.44 -5.54 17.99
CA GLU A 51 -3.16 -4.36 18.46
C GLU A 51 -4.04 -3.78 17.35
N TRP A 52 -3.46 -3.61 16.16
CA TRP A 52 -4.22 -3.08 15.02
C TRP A 52 -5.32 -4.04 14.60
N LEU A 53 -5.04 -5.33 14.52
CA LEU A 53 -6.04 -6.31 14.10
C LEU A 53 -7.23 -6.34 15.06
N ARG A 54 -6.98 -6.15 16.35
CA ARG A 54 -8.03 -6.08 17.36
C ARG A 54 -8.88 -4.82 17.18
N VAL A 55 -8.24 -3.67 17.02
CA VAL A 55 -8.94 -2.40 16.82
C VAL A 55 -9.75 -2.43 15.53
N ARG A 56 -9.17 -2.96 14.46
CA ARG A 56 -9.84 -3.10 13.18
C ARG A 56 -11.11 -3.94 13.30
N LYS A 57 -11.02 -5.05 14.00
CA LYS A 57 -12.17 -5.93 14.21
C LYS A 57 -13.27 -5.23 14.99
N GLN A 58 -12.88 -4.48 16.03
CA GLN A 58 -13.84 -3.72 16.83
C GLN A 58 -14.52 -2.63 16.01
N LYS A 59 -13.77 -1.90 15.20
CA LYS A 59 -14.32 -0.85 14.36
C LYS A 59 -15.31 -1.41 13.34
N LEU A 60 -14.99 -2.52 12.70
CA LEU A 60 -15.90 -3.17 11.74
C LEU A 60 -17.16 -3.72 12.42
N ALA A 61 -17.08 -4.08 13.70
CA ALA A 61 -18.26 -4.51 14.45
C ALA A 61 -19.16 -3.33 14.80
N ILE A 62 -18.59 -2.17 15.08
CA ILE A 62 -19.34 -0.95 15.40
C ILE A 62 -19.94 -0.35 14.13
N ASP A 63 -19.15 -0.25 13.07
CA ASP A 63 -19.56 0.34 11.79
C ASP A 63 -19.36 -0.69 10.67
N PRO A 64 -20.32 -1.63 10.49
CA PRO A 64 -20.14 -2.69 9.50
C PRO A 64 -20.34 -2.25 8.06
N LEU A 65 -20.90 -1.07 7.84
CA LEU A 65 -21.13 -0.55 6.49
C LEU A 65 -20.09 0.49 6.13
N CYS A 66 -19.79 0.59 4.82
CA CYS A 66 -18.88 1.61 4.31
C CYS A 66 -19.44 3.00 4.65
N GLU A 67 -18.70 3.77 5.41
CA GLU A 67 -19.15 5.08 5.87
C GLU A 67 -19.29 6.07 4.71
N GLU A 68 -18.45 5.97 3.70
CA GLU A 68 -18.50 6.84 2.53
C GLU A 68 -19.72 6.53 1.65
N CYS A 69 -19.97 5.25 1.40
CA CYS A 69 -21.17 4.83 0.67
C CYS A 69 -22.43 5.23 1.41
N LYS A 70 -22.42 5.11 2.74
CA LYS A 70 -23.57 5.49 3.57
C LYS A 70 -23.88 6.97 3.42
N LYS A 71 -22.87 7.83 3.33
CA LYS A 71 -23.08 9.27 3.10
C LYS A 71 -23.76 9.52 1.77
N ASN A 72 -23.54 8.66 0.79
CA ASN A 72 -24.14 8.77 -0.54
C ASN A 72 -25.48 8.02 -0.65
N GLY A 73 -25.98 7.51 0.46
CA GLY A 73 -27.27 6.82 0.47
C GLY A 73 -27.21 5.37 0.02
N THR A 74 -26.02 4.80 -0.10
CA THR A 74 -25.83 3.42 -0.53
C THR A 74 -25.29 2.59 0.64
N PHE A 75 -25.87 1.41 0.84
CA PHE A 75 -25.49 0.55 1.96
C PHE A 75 -24.63 -0.60 1.45
N VAL A 76 -23.32 -0.44 1.54
CA VAL A 76 -22.33 -1.41 1.10
C VAL A 76 -21.53 -1.88 2.31
N LYS A 77 -21.32 -3.19 2.42
CA LYS A 77 -20.54 -3.75 3.52
C LYS A 77 -19.10 -3.25 3.48
N ALA A 78 -18.61 -2.76 4.61
CA ALA A 78 -17.21 -2.39 4.75
C ALA A 78 -16.34 -3.64 4.82
N THR A 79 -15.19 -3.60 4.16
CA THR A 79 -14.25 -4.71 4.14
C THR A 79 -12.91 -4.36 4.78
N LEU A 80 -12.68 -3.06 5.04
CA LEU A 80 -11.44 -2.60 5.64
C LEU A 80 -11.67 -1.36 6.48
N VAL A 81 -10.65 -1.02 7.27
CA VAL A 81 -10.66 0.17 8.12
C VAL A 81 -9.48 1.05 7.70
N ASP A 82 -9.75 2.33 7.55
CA ASP A 82 -8.77 3.30 7.11
C ASP A 82 -8.62 4.42 8.13
N HIS A 83 -7.48 5.09 8.15
CA HIS A 83 -7.25 6.26 8.98
C HIS A 83 -7.70 7.51 8.23
N ILE A 84 -8.55 8.31 8.87
CA ILE A 84 -9.04 9.56 8.26
C ILE A 84 -7.85 10.49 8.02
N THR A 85 -7.03 10.71 9.06
CA THR A 85 -5.75 11.38 8.92
C THR A 85 -4.67 10.32 8.95
N PRO A 86 -3.83 10.20 7.90
CA PRO A 86 -2.79 9.18 7.87
C PRO A 86 -1.85 9.28 9.06
N ILE A 87 -1.40 8.14 9.54
CA ILE A 87 -0.47 8.08 10.68
C ILE A 87 0.78 8.90 10.40
N LYS A 88 1.28 8.83 9.17
CA LYS A 88 2.48 9.58 8.76
C LYS A 88 2.28 11.08 8.78
N GLN A 89 1.03 11.54 8.80
CA GLN A 89 0.69 12.95 8.89
C GLN A 89 0.23 13.35 10.29
N GLY A 90 0.55 12.52 11.28
CA GLY A 90 0.20 12.80 12.67
C GLY A 90 -1.15 12.25 13.11
N GLY A 91 -1.78 11.42 12.31
CA GLY A 91 -3.06 10.82 12.67
C GLY A 91 -2.94 9.82 13.80
N ALA A 92 -3.97 9.75 14.65
CA ALA A 92 -4.01 8.80 15.76
C ALA A 92 -4.11 7.37 15.23
N LYS A 93 -3.35 6.46 15.85
CA LYS A 93 -3.26 5.08 15.38
C LYS A 93 -4.50 4.25 15.74
N PHE A 94 -5.04 4.43 16.93
CA PHE A 94 -6.08 3.57 17.48
C PHE A 94 -7.34 4.32 17.91
N ASP A 95 -7.42 5.60 17.66
CA ASP A 95 -8.58 6.41 18.01
C ASP A 95 -9.70 6.17 16.99
N PHE A 96 -10.85 5.68 17.45
CA PHE A 96 -11.99 5.43 16.59
C PHE A 96 -12.47 6.69 15.87
N ASN A 97 -12.24 7.86 16.45
CA ASN A 97 -12.59 9.13 15.78
C ASN A 97 -11.72 9.39 14.55
N ASN A 98 -10.56 8.75 14.46
CA ASN A 98 -9.67 8.84 13.30
C ASN A 98 -9.76 7.60 12.41
N LEU A 99 -10.72 6.73 12.64
CA LEU A 99 -10.90 5.51 11.85
C LEU A 99 -12.21 5.57 11.11
N GLN A 100 -12.23 4.98 9.93
CA GLN A 100 -13.45 4.85 9.15
C GLN A 100 -13.51 3.49 8.48
N SER A 101 -14.71 2.92 8.43
CA SER A 101 -14.95 1.67 7.73
C SER A 101 -15.25 1.97 6.28
N LEU A 102 -14.55 1.31 5.37
CA LEU A 102 -14.70 1.55 3.93
C LEU A 102 -14.80 0.25 3.17
N CYS A 103 -15.48 0.30 2.03
CA CYS A 103 -15.39 -0.77 1.05
C CYS A 103 -14.13 -0.57 0.21
N TRP A 104 -13.74 -1.60 -0.52
CA TRP A 104 -12.53 -1.54 -1.32
C TRP A 104 -12.52 -0.39 -2.31
N SER A 105 -13.64 -0.17 -3.00
CA SER A 105 -13.75 0.89 -4.01
C SER A 105 -13.53 2.28 -3.42
N CYS A 106 -14.13 2.57 -2.27
CA CYS A 106 -13.97 3.87 -1.62
C CYS A 106 -12.55 4.05 -1.10
N HIS A 107 -11.96 3.01 -0.55
CA HIS A 107 -10.58 3.06 -0.07
C HIS A 107 -9.61 3.33 -1.22
N SER A 108 -9.77 2.64 -2.33
CA SER A 108 -8.91 2.85 -3.50
C SER A 108 -9.02 4.27 -4.03
N ARG A 109 -10.24 4.79 -4.10
CA ARG A 109 -10.47 6.17 -4.55
C ARG A 109 -9.80 7.18 -3.63
N LYS A 110 -9.93 6.99 -2.32
CA LYS A 110 -9.31 7.85 -1.33
C LYS A 110 -7.79 7.82 -1.46
N SER A 111 -7.19 6.65 -1.64
CA SER A 111 -5.74 6.51 -1.79
C SER A 111 -5.24 7.27 -3.01
N ILE A 112 -5.96 7.24 -4.11
CA ILE A 112 -5.60 7.97 -5.32
C ILE A 112 -5.68 9.48 -5.06
N LEU A 113 -6.75 9.94 -4.42
CA LEU A 113 -6.94 11.37 -4.13
C LEU A 113 -5.91 11.90 -3.15
N GLU A 114 -5.43 11.06 -2.23
CA GLU A 114 -4.40 11.47 -1.27
C GLU A 114 -2.99 11.48 -1.86
N GLY A 115 -2.87 11.22 -3.15
CA GLY A 115 -1.57 11.27 -3.79
C GLY A 115 -0.73 10.03 -3.53
N SER A 116 -1.36 8.86 -3.51
CA SER A 116 -0.62 7.60 -3.48
C SER A 116 0.24 7.52 -4.74
N ARG A 117 1.01 6.45 -4.86
CA ARG A 117 1.92 6.32 -6.01
C ARG A 117 1.25 6.50 -7.36
N PHE A 118 -0.04 6.19 -7.47
CA PHE A 118 -0.78 6.38 -8.72
C PHE A 118 -1.27 7.81 -8.89
N GLY A 119 -1.42 8.55 -7.82
CA GLY A 119 -1.89 9.93 -7.85
C GLY A 119 -0.79 10.96 -7.98
N LYS A 120 0.46 10.56 -7.99
CA LYS A 120 1.59 11.47 -8.02
C LYS A 120 2.06 11.89 -9.40
N ARG A 121 1.35 11.53 -10.37
CA ARG A 121 1.72 11.80 -11.76
C ARG A 121 1.60 13.25 -12.11
#